data_f3db6a2940850492b6e0c5fcde8296d1
#
_entry.id   f3db6a2940850492b6e0c5fcde8296d1
#
_cell.length_a   1.000
_cell.length_b   1.000
_cell.length_c   1.000
_cell.angle_alpha   90.00
_cell.angle_beta   90.00
_cell.angle_gamma   90.00
#
_symmetry.space_group_name_H-M   'P 1'
#
loop_
_entity.id
_entity.type
_entity.pdbx_description
1 polymer ?
#
loop_
_entity_poly.entity_id
_entity_poly.type
_entity_poly.pdbx_seq_one_letter_code
_entity_poly.pdbx_strand_id
1 'polypeptide(L)' 'MMEPVPLLTVGDLKSELSRWSNETPVTFYSPLREQEFRFYRYRPGDSVLVLEINEFPETPQLLPEP' A
#
# COMPACT_ATOMS: atom_id res chain seq x y z
N MET A 1 -25.52 16.22 1.82
CA MET A 1 -24.73 15.70 0.76
C MET A 1 -23.33 15.40 1.23
N MET A 2 -22.82 14.29 0.78
CA MET A 2 -21.57 13.84 1.25
C MET A 2 -20.47 14.31 0.36
N GLU A 3 -19.41 14.78 0.95
CA GLU A 3 -18.25 15.14 0.18
C GLU A 3 -17.66 13.90 -0.43
N PRO A 4 -17.23 13.95 -1.68
CA PRO A 4 -16.53 12.80 -2.22
C PRO A 4 -15.22 12.63 -1.49
N VAL A 5 -14.90 11.38 -1.24
CA VAL A 5 -13.62 11.07 -0.64
C VAL A 5 -12.55 11.35 -1.68
N PRO A 6 -11.53 12.13 -1.31
CA PRO A 6 -10.47 12.36 -2.27
C PRO A 6 -9.79 11.07 -2.64
N LEU A 7 -9.54 10.89 -3.92
CA LEU A 7 -8.85 9.71 -4.39
C LEU A 7 -7.39 10.01 -4.51
N LEU A 8 -6.60 9.09 -4.03
CA LEU A 8 -5.17 9.18 -4.18
C LEU A 8 -4.80 8.84 -5.60
N THR A 9 -4.03 9.68 -6.25
CA THR A 9 -3.60 9.42 -7.60
C THR A 9 -2.15 9.01 -7.61
N VAL A 10 -1.73 8.46 -8.74
CA VAL A 10 -0.33 8.11 -8.92
C VAL A 10 0.55 9.35 -8.76
N GLY A 11 0.07 10.48 -9.27
CA GLY A 11 0.84 11.72 -9.12
C GLY A 11 1.03 12.12 -7.68
N ASP A 12 -0.05 12.01 -6.89
CA ASP A 12 0.06 12.32 -5.47
C ASP A 12 1.07 11.40 -4.79
N LEU A 13 1.01 10.13 -5.15
CA LEU A 13 1.90 9.15 -4.55
C LEU A 13 3.36 9.43 -4.92
N LYS A 14 3.59 9.75 -6.17
CA LYS A 14 4.95 10.08 -6.60
C LYS A 14 5.49 11.28 -5.85
N SER A 15 4.65 12.29 -5.66
CA SER A 15 5.06 13.46 -4.93
C SER A 15 5.47 13.13 -3.51
N GLU A 16 4.65 12.33 -2.86
CA GLU A 16 4.98 11.97 -1.48
C GLU A 16 6.26 11.14 -1.43
N LEU A 17 6.37 10.17 -2.33
CA LEU A 17 7.50 9.26 -2.30
C LEU A 17 8.81 9.97 -2.60
N SER A 18 8.75 11.07 -3.33
CA SER A 18 9.98 11.77 -3.69
C SER A 18 10.70 12.34 -2.48
N ARG A 19 10.03 12.40 -1.34
CA ARG A 19 10.65 12.91 -0.12
C ARG A 19 11.38 11.85 0.66
N TRP A 20 11.40 10.63 0.18
CA TRP A 20 11.99 9.50 0.91
C TRP A 20 13.08 8.88 0.08
N SER A 21 14.04 8.29 0.76
CA SER A 21 15.09 7.59 0.04
C SER A 21 14.55 6.29 -0.53
N ASN A 22 15.25 5.77 -1.51
CA ASN A 22 14.79 4.57 -2.19
C ASN A 22 14.76 3.34 -1.30
N GLU A 23 15.55 3.37 -0.24
CA GLU A 23 15.61 2.21 0.66
C GLU A 23 14.63 2.29 1.80
N THR A 24 13.81 3.32 1.85
CA THR A 24 12.88 3.47 2.95
C THR A 24 11.80 2.40 2.87
N PRO A 25 11.60 1.62 3.92
CA PRO A 25 10.53 0.63 3.90
C PRO A 25 9.16 1.28 3.90
N VAL A 26 8.21 0.58 3.33
CA VAL A 26 6.83 1.05 3.24
C VAL A 26 5.95 0.05 3.97
N THR A 27 5.12 0.55 4.86
CA THR A 27 4.12 -0.28 5.51
C THR A 27 2.76 0.36 5.34
N PHE A 28 1.74 -0.41 5.64
CA PHE A 28 0.37 0.06 5.60
C PHE A 28 -0.21 -0.07 6.99
N TYR A 29 -0.97 0.92 7.41
CA TYR A 29 -1.50 0.94 8.76
C TYR A 29 -3.01 1.10 8.72
N SER A 30 -3.69 0.31 9.52
CA SER A 30 -5.14 0.41 9.68
C SER A 30 -5.43 1.00 11.05
N PRO A 31 -5.91 2.24 11.11
CA PRO A 31 -6.23 2.80 12.43
C PRO A 31 -7.35 2.06 13.14
N LEU A 32 -8.30 1.54 12.38
CA LEU A 32 -9.41 0.82 12.97
C LEU A 32 -8.93 -0.44 13.67
N ARG A 33 -8.02 -1.16 13.04
CA ARG A 33 -7.50 -2.38 13.60
C ARG A 33 -6.26 -2.18 14.45
N GLU A 34 -5.69 -0.98 14.38
CA GLU A 34 -4.45 -0.67 15.09
C GLU A 34 -3.39 -1.69 14.76
N GLN A 35 -3.22 -1.91 13.47
CA GLN A 35 -2.33 -2.96 13.02
C GLN A 35 -1.65 -2.54 11.74
N GLU A 36 -0.38 -2.92 11.61
CA GLU A 36 0.36 -2.69 10.39
C GLU A 36 0.25 -3.89 9.50
N PHE A 37 0.22 -3.63 8.21
CA PHE A 37 0.19 -4.68 7.21
C PHE A 37 1.32 -4.46 6.23
N ARG A 38 1.77 -5.54 5.65
CA ARG A 38 2.81 -5.49 4.66
C ARG A 38 2.20 -5.54 3.28
N PHE A 39 2.96 -5.05 2.33
CA PHE A 39 2.56 -5.13 0.94
C PHE A 39 2.58 -6.57 0.49
N TYR A 40 1.55 -6.97 -0.25
CA TYR A 40 1.49 -8.31 -0.78
C TYR A 40 1.85 -8.32 -2.26
N ARG A 41 1.10 -7.56 -3.06
CA ARG A 41 1.37 -7.56 -4.49
C ARG A 41 0.61 -6.41 -5.15
N TYR A 42 1.01 -6.13 -6.38
CA TYR A 42 0.21 -5.27 -7.23
C TYR A 42 -0.81 -6.12 -7.95
N ARG A 43 -2.03 -5.66 -8.03
CA ARG A 43 -3.07 -6.38 -8.74
C ARG A 43 -3.31 -5.69 -10.07
N PRO A 44 -3.58 -6.46 -11.14
CA PRO A 44 -3.92 -5.84 -12.41
C PRO A 44 -5.23 -5.10 -12.30
N GLY A 45 -5.28 -3.94 -12.89
CA GLY A 45 -6.48 -3.15 -12.95
C GLY A 45 -6.55 -2.46 -14.28
N ASP A 46 -7.76 -2.12 -14.68
CA ASP A 46 -7.92 -1.51 -15.99
C ASP A 46 -7.47 -0.07 -15.99
N SER A 47 -7.95 0.71 -15.07
CA SER A 47 -7.56 2.11 -15.02
C SER A 47 -7.24 2.54 -13.60
N VAL A 48 -6.92 1.59 -12.75
CA VAL A 48 -6.65 1.87 -11.36
C VAL A 48 -5.45 1.06 -10.94
N LEU A 49 -4.53 1.69 -10.23
CA LEU A 49 -3.43 0.98 -9.61
C LEU A 49 -3.94 0.38 -8.31
N VAL A 50 -3.84 -0.93 -8.18
CA VAL A 50 -4.31 -1.61 -6.99
C VAL A 50 -3.14 -2.18 -6.24
N LEU A 51 -3.01 -1.80 -4.99
CA LEU A 51 -2.00 -2.34 -4.08
C LEU A 51 -2.70 -3.26 -3.11
N GLU A 52 -2.28 -4.51 -3.11
CA GLU A 52 -2.91 -5.48 -2.22
C GLU A 52 -2.04 -5.67 -1.00
N ILE A 53 -2.63 -5.56 0.17
CA ILE A 53 -1.89 -5.74 1.41
C ILE A 53 -2.02 -7.17 1.87
N ASN A 54 -1.05 -7.59 2.66
CA ASN A 54 -1.06 -8.91 3.27
C ASN A 54 -1.78 -8.81 4.61
N GLU A 55 -3.00 -9.31 4.65
CA GLU A 55 -3.81 -9.20 5.85
C GLU A 55 -3.54 -10.31 6.85
N PHE A 56 -2.61 -11.19 6.54
CA PHE A 56 -2.31 -12.29 7.43
C PHE A 56 -0.87 -12.13 7.91
N PRO A 57 -0.67 -11.27 8.90
CA PRO A 57 0.70 -10.94 9.30
C PRO A 57 1.49 -12.13 9.78
N GLU A 58 0.82 -13.17 10.25
CA GLU A 58 1.52 -14.34 10.72
C GLU A 58 1.82 -15.33 9.63
N THR A 59 1.29 -15.11 8.45
CA THR A 59 1.58 -15.98 7.34
C THR A 59 2.97 -15.66 6.83
N PRO A 60 3.80 -16.65 6.61
CA PRO A 60 5.10 -16.38 6.04
C PRO A 60 4.95 -15.72 4.69
N GLN A 61 5.89 -14.87 4.38
CA GLN A 61 5.85 -14.20 3.11
C GLN A 61 5.96 -15.20 2.00
N LEU A 62 5.18 -14.94 0.94
CA LEU A 62 5.23 -15.81 -0.21
C LEU A 62 6.42 -15.54 -1.08
N LEU A 63 7.13 -14.47 -0.82
CA LEU A 63 8.30 -14.17 -1.61
C LEU A 63 9.31 -15.29 -1.44
N PRO A 64 9.90 -15.72 -2.52
CA PRO A 64 10.91 -16.75 -2.39
C PRO A 64 12.07 -16.23 -1.59
N GLU A 65 12.55 -17.08 -0.76
CA GLU A 65 13.71 -16.72 0.00
C GLU A 65 14.92 -16.75 -0.87
N PRO A 66 15.76 -15.79 -0.70
CA PRO A 66 17.02 -15.82 -1.47
C PRO A 66 17.85 -17.03 -1.12
#